data_3e54737f90bcd60abbb73549426df216
#
_entry.id   3e54737f90bcd60abbb73549426df216
#
_cell.length_a   1.000
_cell.length_b   1.000
_cell.length_c   1.000
_cell.angle_alpha   90.00
_cell.angle_beta   90.00
_cell.angle_gamma   90.00
#
_symmetry.space_group_name_H-M   'P 1'
#
loop_
_entity.id
_entity.type
_entity.pdbx_description
1 polymer ?
#
loop_
_entity_poly.entity_id
_entity_poly.type
_entity_poly.pdbx_seq_one_letter_code
_entity_poly.pdbx_strand_id
1 'polypeptide(L)'
;MLNHEPLRLAEGEYRFACLVWDNEPLPSGQLVTLASAALGWKKSTTYTVLKKLCERGVLQNSDGQVTSLIRREDVQQAESAAVVDKTFGGSLPRFVAAFLNTQPISDAEAAEIRALLDAAHREEG
;
A
#
# COMPACT_ATOMS: atom_id res chain seq x y z
N MET A 1 2.82 1.13 -21.00
CA MET A 1 1.94 1.51 -19.87
C MET A 1 2.09 0.51 -18.74
N LEU A 2 2.23 1.01 -17.53
CA LEU A 2 2.40 0.14 -16.38
C LEU A 2 1.08 -0.52 -15.99
N ASN A 3 1.15 -1.82 -15.73
CA ASN A 3 0.02 -2.57 -15.21
C ASN A 3 0.12 -2.57 -13.68
N HIS A 4 -0.83 -1.90 -13.01
CA HIS A 4 -0.82 -1.78 -11.56
C HIS A 4 -1.55 -2.93 -10.85
N GLU A 5 -2.15 -3.88 -11.60
CA GLU A 5 -2.90 -4.98 -11.01
C GLU A 5 -2.16 -5.74 -9.92
N PRO A 6 -0.88 -6.15 -10.13
CA PRO A 6 -0.16 -6.86 -9.08
C PRO A 6 0.04 -6.04 -7.81
N LEU A 7 -0.02 -4.69 -7.92
CA LEU A 7 0.20 -3.78 -6.81
C LEU A 7 -1.09 -3.43 -6.06
N ARG A 8 -2.24 -3.84 -6.59
CA ARG A 8 -3.54 -3.57 -5.98
C ARG A 8 -3.85 -4.65 -4.95
N LEU A 9 -3.84 -4.29 -3.70
CA LEU A 9 -4.10 -5.20 -2.59
C LEU A 9 -5.43 -4.86 -1.94
N ALA A 10 -6.17 -5.90 -1.54
CA ALA A 10 -7.34 -5.71 -0.69
C ALA A 10 -6.86 -5.20 0.67
N GLU A 11 -7.75 -4.60 1.45
CA GLU A 11 -7.38 -4.01 2.74
C GLU A 11 -6.66 -5.00 3.65
N GLY A 12 -7.19 -6.22 3.78
CA GLY A 12 -6.56 -7.24 4.61
C GLY A 12 -5.19 -7.66 4.10
N GLU A 13 -5.05 -7.76 2.78
CA GLU A 13 -3.77 -8.09 2.14
C GLU A 13 -2.75 -6.98 2.39
N TYR A 14 -3.16 -5.73 2.29
CA TYR A 14 -2.28 -4.61 2.55
C TYR A 14 -1.82 -4.59 4.01
N ARG A 15 -2.75 -4.79 4.95
CA ARG A 15 -2.40 -4.84 6.37
C ARG A 15 -1.43 -5.99 6.67
N PHE A 16 -1.63 -7.12 6.01
CA PHE A 16 -0.72 -8.26 6.15
C PHE A 16 0.66 -7.92 5.57
N ALA A 17 0.70 -7.32 4.38
CA ALA A 17 1.97 -6.93 3.78
C ALA A 17 2.72 -5.92 4.65
N CYS A 18 2.01 -5.04 5.37
CA CYS A 18 2.64 -4.11 6.29
C CYS A 18 3.43 -4.83 7.38
N LEU A 19 2.93 -5.98 7.84
CA LEU A 19 3.66 -6.78 8.84
C LEU A 19 5.01 -7.24 8.28
N VAL A 20 5.04 -7.57 7.00
CA VAL A 20 6.29 -7.97 6.34
C VAL A 20 7.21 -6.78 6.17
N TRP A 21 6.70 -5.67 5.63
CA TRP A 21 7.52 -4.47 5.42
C TRP A 21 8.15 -3.96 6.72
N ASP A 22 7.41 -4.06 7.83
CA ASP A 22 7.90 -3.55 9.11
C ASP A 22 8.88 -4.49 9.79
N ASN A 23 8.93 -5.77 9.39
CA ASN A 23 9.69 -6.79 10.11
C ASN A 23 10.62 -7.63 9.25
N GLU A 24 10.71 -7.37 7.96
CA GLU A 24 11.50 -8.21 7.05
C GLU A 24 13.00 -8.08 7.28
N PRO A 25 13.80 -9.14 7.06
CA PRO A 25 13.34 -10.50 6.79
C PRO A 25 12.86 -11.17 8.07
N LEU A 26 11.85 -12.03 7.96
CA LEU A 26 11.34 -12.72 9.13
C LEU A 26 10.91 -14.15 8.78
N PRO A 27 11.04 -15.10 9.74
CA PRO A 27 10.54 -16.44 9.51
C PRO A 27 9.03 -16.45 9.35
N SER A 28 8.51 -17.34 8.51
CA SER A 28 7.07 -17.44 8.29
C SER A 28 6.31 -17.77 9.60
N GLY A 29 6.94 -18.51 10.50
CA GLY A 29 6.32 -18.79 11.82
C GLY A 29 6.13 -17.53 12.65
N GLN A 30 7.08 -16.59 12.58
CA GLN A 30 6.94 -15.31 13.26
C GLN A 30 5.83 -14.48 12.63
N LEU A 31 5.71 -14.54 11.31
CA LEU A 31 4.65 -13.86 10.60
C LEU A 31 3.28 -14.38 11.02
N VAL A 32 3.15 -15.68 11.24
CA VAL A 32 1.91 -16.28 11.77
C VAL A 32 1.56 -15.64 13.12
N THR A 33 2.54 -15.52 14.02
CA THR A 33 2.34 -14.90 15.33
C THR A 33 1.90 -13.45 15.21
N LEU A 34 2.57 -12.69 14.34
CA LEU A 34 2.22 -11.28 14.12
C LEU A 34 0.83 -11.11 13.51
N ALA A 35 0.48 -11.96 12.54
CA ALA A 35 -0.83 -11.89 11.91
C ALA A 35 -1.94 -12.27 12.89
N SER A 36 -1.69 -13.23 13.77
CA SER A 36 -2.65 -13.59 14.81
C SER A 36 -2.90 -12.40 15.74
N ALA A 37 -1.82 -11.75 16.18
CA ALA A 37 -1.93 -10.64 17.13
C ALA A 37 -2.54 -9.40 16.49
N ALA A 38 -2.13 -9.04 15.28
CA ALA A 38 -2.52 -7.78 14.65
C ALA A 38 -3.83 -7.89 13.87
N LEU A 39 -4.10 -9.04 13.26
CA LEU A 39 -5.23 -9.22 12.34
C LEU A 39 -6.26 -10.24 12.83
N GLY A 40 -5.93 -11.00 13.87
CA GLY A 40 -6.80 -12.07 14.35
C GLY A 40 -6.86 -13.26 13.41
N TRP A 41 -5.85 -13.45 12.57
CA TRP A 41 -5.84 -14.49 11.56
C TRP A 41 -5.35 -15.82 12.11
N LYS A 42 -5.99 -16.90 11.67
CA LYS A 42 -5.54 -18.25 11.96
C LYS A 42 -4.30 -18.56 11.14
N LYS A 43 -3.53 -19.55 11.58
CA LYS A 43 -2.34 -19.99 10.88
C LYS A 43 -2.64 -20.34 9.42
N SER A 44 -3.74 -21.08 9.18
CA SER A 44 -4.10 -21.49 7.82
C SER A 44 -4.40 -20.29 6.93
N THR A 45 -5.11 -19.28 7.46
CA THR A 45 -5.40 -18.07 6.72
C THR A 45 -4.11 -17.32 6.37
N THR A 46 -3.19 -17.24 7.34
CA THR A 46 -1.91 -16.57 7.14
C THR A 46 -1.13 -17.20 5.98
N TYR A 47 -1.01 -18.54 5.98
CA TYR A 47 -0.28 -19.22 4.90
C TYR A 47 -1.00 -19.13 3.56
N THR A 48 -2.32 -19.13 3.55
CA THR A 48 -3.08 -18.96 2.31
C THR A 48 -2.81 -17.60 1.69
N VAL A 49 -2.87 -16.53 2.49
CA VAL A 49 -2.63 -15.18 1.99
C VAL A 49 -1.16 -14.99 1.60
N LEU A 50 -0.24 -15.53 2.40
CA LEU A 50 1.19 -15.48 2.07
C LEU A 50 1.46 -16.11 0.71
N LYS A 51 0.91 -17.30 0.47
CA LYS A 51 1.08 -17.98 -0.81
C LYS A 51 0.53 -17.15 -1.96
N LYS A 52 -0.67 -16.60 -1.76
CA LYS A 52 -1.31 -15.76 -2.78
C LYS A 52 -0.46 -14.56 -3.14
N LEU A 53 0.07 -13.85 -2.14
CA LEU A 53 0.90 -12.67 -2.40
C LEU A 53 2.25 -13.03 -3.00
N CYS A 54 2.78 -14.20 -2.68
CA CYS A 54 4.00 -14.69 -3.33
C CYS A 54 3.74 -14.99 -4.80
N GLU A 55 2.61 -15.62 -5.11
CA GLU A 55 2.25 -15.93 -6.49
C GLU A 55 2.03 -14.66 -7.32
N ARG A 56 1.55 -13.60 -6.68
CA ARG A 56 1.35 -12.32 -7.35
C ARG A 56 2.62 -11.47 -7.44
N GLY A 57 3.73 -11.95 -6.89
CA GLY A 57 5.00 -11.22 -6.96
C GLY A 57 5.14 -10.09 -5.96
N VAL A 58 4.31 -10.05 -4.93
CA VAL A 58 4.38 -9.01 -3.91
C VAL A 58 5.37 -9.38 -2.81
N LEU A 59 5.32 -10.63 -2.38
CA LEU A 59 6.19 -11.16 -1.32
C LEU A 59 7.00 -12.34 -1.85
N GLN A 60 7.99 -12.75 -1.08
CA GLN A 60 8.81 -13.92 -1.38
C GLN A 60 8.99 -14.72 -0.09
N ASN A 61 8.83 -16.03 -0.18
CA ASN A 61 9.11 -16.94 0.91
C ASN A 61 10.21 -17.89 0.44
N SER A 62 11.43 -17.63 0.90
CA SER A 62 12.59 -18.42 0.51
C SER A 62 13.07 -19.22 1.72
N ASP A 63 12.82 -20.52 1.69
CA ASP A 63 13.19 -21.44 2.79
C ASP A 63 12.67 -20.96 4.13
N GLY A 64 11.44 -20.48 4.16
CA GLY A 64 10.78 -20.03 5.38
C GLY A 64 11.11 -18.60 5.78
N GLN A 65 11.97 -17.90 5.03
CA GLN A 65 12.24 -16.48 5.26
C GLN A 65 11.40 -15.64 4.33
N VAL A 66 10.63 -14.74 4.89
CA VAL A 66 9.70 -13.90 4.14
C VAL A 66 10.28 -12.50 3.96
N THR A 67 10.24 -12.03 2.72
CA THR A 67 10.66 -10.68 2.37
C THR A 67 9.68 -10.11 1.35
N SER A 68 9.73 -8.79 1.14
CA SER A 68 8.92 -8.15 0.12
C SER A 68 9.69 -8.05 -1.19
N LEU A 69 8.98 -8.15 -2.30
CA LEU A 69 9.54 -7.93 -3.65
C LEU A 69 9.13 -6.56 -4.19
N ILE A 70 8.13 -5.94 -3.57
CA ILE A 70 7.58 -4.64 -3.97
C ILE A 70 7.59 -3.75 -2.73
N ARG A 71 7.91 -2.48 -2.91
CA ARG A 71 7.96 -1.54 -1.78
C ARG A 71 6.55 -1.10 -1.39
N ARG A 72 6.39 -0.74 -0.11
CA ARG A 72 5.14 -0.16 0.39
C ARG A 72 4.73 1.05 -0.45
N GLU A 73 5.67 1.91 -0.79
CA GLU A 73 5.41 3.11 -1.56
C GLU A 73 4.83 2.81 -2.94
N ASP A 74 5.30 1.73 -3.57
CA ASP A 74 4.79 1.34 -4.88
C ASP A 74 3.31 0.94 -4.80
N VAL A 75 2.94 0.22 -3.75
CA VAL A 75 1.54 -0.16 -3.52
C VAL A 75 0.69 1.07 -3.23
N GLN A 76 1.20 2.00 -2.41
CA GLN A 76 0.49 3.23 -2.09
C GLN A 76 0.26 4.09 -3.34
N GLN A 77 1.26 4.19 -4.21
CA GLN A 77 1.12 4.93 -5.46
C GLN A 77 0.05 4.32 -6.37
N ALA A 78 0.08 3.00 -6.51
CA ALA A 78 -0.91 2.31 -7.33
C ALA A 78 -2.32 2.48 -6.77
N GLU A 79 -2.48 2.41 -5.45
CA GLU A 79 -3.78 2.60 -4.81
C GLU A 79 -4.30 4.01 -5.00
N SER A 80 -3.45 5.02 -4.85
CA SER A 80 -3.88 6.41 -5.02
C SER A 80 -4.34 6.67 -6.46
N ALA A 81 -3.60 6.18 -7.43
CA ALA A 81 -3.97 6.33 -8.85
C ALA A 81 -5.31 5.65 -9.14
N ALA A 82 -5.52 4.47 -8.57
CA ALA A 82 -6.75 3.72 -8.78
C ALA A 82 -7.97 4.43 -8.19
N VAL A 83 -7.82 5.02 -7.01
CA VAL A 83 -8.91 5.78 -6.38
C VAL A 83 -9.30 6.97 -7.24
N VAL A 84 -8.33 7.73 -7.71
CA VAL A 84 -8.59 8.90 -8.55
C VAL A 84 -9.28 8.47 -9.85
N ASP A 85 -8.79 7.42 -10.49
CA ASP A 85 -9.37 6.93 -11.75
C ASP A 85 -10.79 6.41 -11.56
N LYS A 86 -10.99 5.56 -10.56
CA LYS A 86 -12.25 4.85 -10.41
C LYS A 86 -13.35 5.74 -9.85
N THR A 87 -13.04 6.50 -8.81
CA THR A 87 -14.06 7.24 -8.07
C THR A 87 -14.22 8.67 -8.59
N PHE A 88 -13.14 9.26 -9.08
CA PHE A 88 -13.14 10.67 -9.46
C PHE A 88 -12.90 10.89 -10.96
N GLY A 89 -13.09 9.84 -11.76
CA GLY A 89 -12.99 9.97 -13.21
C GLY A 89 -11.65 10.46 -13.72
N GLY A 90 -10.57 10.18 -12.97
CA GLY A 90 -9.23 10.62 -13.33
C GLY A 90 -8.91 12.05 -12.92
N SER A 91 -9.81 12.71 -12.18
CA SER A 91 -9.61 14.11 -11.81
C SER A 91 -8.99 14.24 -10.42
N LEU A 92 -7.69 14.56 -10.38
CA LEU A 92 -7.01 14.83 -9.11
C LEU A 92 -7.63 16.04 -8.38
N PRO A 93 -7.97 17.17 -9.05
CA PRO A 93 -8.63 18.26 -8.34
C PRO A 93 -9.94 17.85 -7.67
N ARG A 94 -10.72 16.99 -8.30
CA ARG A 94 -11.96 16.50 -7.70
C ARG A 94 -11.70 15.66 -6.44
N PHE A 95 -10.69 14.83 -6.50
CA PHE A 95 -10.29 14.05 -5.33
C PHE A 95 -9.88 14.98 -4.19
N VAL A 96 -9.03 15.94 -4.46
CA VAL A 96 -8.54 16.89 -3.45
C VAL A 96 -9.71 17.67 -2.85
N ALA A 97 -10.61 18.19 -3.71
CA ALA A 97 -11.77 18.94 -3.23
C ALA A 97 -12.66 18.10 -2.32
N ALA A 98 -12.91 16.84 -2.71
CA ALA A 98 -13.72 15.95 -1.90
C ALA A 98 -13.08 15.71 -0.53
N PHE A 99 -11.78 15.45 -0.51
CA PHE A 99 -11.08 15.22 0.74
C PHE A 99 -11.11 16.46 1.65
N LEU A 100 -10.86 17.64 1.08
CA LEU A 100 -10.83 18.87 1.86
C LEU A 100 -12.19 19.22 2.47
N ASN A 101 -13.27 18.67 1.92
CA ASN A 101 -14.59 18.83 2.50
C ASN A 101 -14.86 17.92 3.69
N THR A 102 -13.99 16.93 3.94
CA THR A 102 -14.20 16.00 5.06
C THR A 102 -13.64 16.55 6.38
N GLN A 103 -12.56 17.32 6.31
CA GLN A 103 -11.92 17.85 7.50
C GLN A 103 -10.97 18.97 7.11
N PRO A 104 -10.76 19.95 8.02
CA PRO A 104 -9.78 21.00 7.76
C PRO A 104 -8.36 20.44 7.83
N ILE A 105 -7.45 21.10 7.14
CA ILE A 105 -6.03 20.77 7.19
C ILE A 105 -5.28 21.91 7.90
N SER A 106 -4.13 21.57 8.50
CA SER A 106 -3.30 22.57 9.18
C SER A 106 -2.54 23.41 8.17
N ASP A 107 -2.05 24.57 8.65
CA ASP A 107 -1.18 25.42 7.83
C ASP A 107 0.08 24.66 7.39
N ALA A 108 0.63 23.84 8.27
CA ALA A 108 1.81 23.05 7.95
C ALA A 108 1.53 22.04 6.84
N GLU A 109 0.41 21.34 6.91
CA GLU A 109 0.02 20.40 5.87
C GLU A 109 -0.23 21.11 4.55
N ALA A 110 -0.89 22.26 4.58
CA ALA A 110 -1.13 23.05 3.38
C ALA A 110 0.18 23.45 2.71
N ALA A 111 1.16 23.86 3.50
CA ALA A 111 2.48 24.25 2.99
C ALA A 111 3.20 23.06 2.35
N GLU A 112 3.13 21.89 2.99
CA GLU A 112 3.75 20.69 2.45
C GLU A 112 3.10 20.29 1.12
N ILE A 113 1.77 20.34 1.04
CA ILE A 113 1.05 20.00 -0.19
C ILE A 113 1.41 20.97 -1.31
N ARG A 114 1.49 22.27 -1.01
CA ARG A 114 1.90 23.26 -2.01
C ARG A 114 3.30 22.99 -2.53
N ALA A 115 4.22 22.63 -1.64
CA ALA A 115 5.58 22.28 -2.05
C ALA A 115 5.62 21.07 -2.96
N LEU A 116 4.80 20.05 -2.66
CA LEU A 116 4.70 18.85 -3.51
C LEU A 116 4.15 19.20 -4.90
N LEU A 117 3.14 20.07 -4.96
CA LEU A 117 2.56 20.49 -6.22
C LEU A 117 3.56 21.28 -7.06
N ASP A 118 4.30 22.19 -6.42
CA ASP A 118 5.30 22.98 -7.12
C ASP A 118 6.41 22.12 -7.70
N ALA A 119 6.87 21.12 -6.92
CA ALA A 119 7.91 20.20 -7.38
C ALA A 119 7.43 19.36 -8.57
N ALA A 120 6.21 18.82 -8.48
CA ALA A 120 5.65 18.00 -9.55
C ALA A 120 5.42 18.81 -10.82
N HIS A 121 4.93 20.04 -10.67
CA HIS A 121 4.66 20.93 -11.82
C HIS A 121 5.97 21.31 -12.52
N ARG A 122 7.02 21.58 -11.75
CA ARG A 122 8.31 21.93 -12.34
C ARG A 122 8.92 20.79 -13.14
N GLU A 123 8.72 19.55 -12.69
CA GLU A 123 9.26 18.39 -13.38
C GLU A 123 8.62 18.19 -14.75
N GLU A 124 7.36 18.60 -14.92
CA GLU A 124 6.68 18.51 -16.21
C GLU A 124 7.06 19.64 -17.16
N GLY A 125 7.47 20.73 -16.60
CA GLY A 125 7.87 21.90 -17.35
C GLY A 125 9.25 21.76 -17.90
#